data_14398677aed38390035c62d1f3f1d59e
#
_entry.id   14398677aed38390035c62d1f3f1d59e
#
_cell.length_a   1.000
_cell.length_b   1.000
_cell.length_c   1.000
_cell.angle_alpha   90.00
_cell.angle_beta   90.00
_cell.angle_gamma   90.00
#
_symmetry.space_group_name_H-M   'P 1'
#
loop_
_entity.id
_entity.type
_entity.pdbx_description
1 polymer ?
#
loop_
_entity_poly.entity_id
_entity_poly.type
_entity_poly.pdbx_seq_one_letter_code
_entity_poly.pdbx_strand_id
1 'polypeptide(L)'
;MTLTDNRLTALWGRWWFAPLAPALYALAMIPAGQLRPEHVLIAGAVLVIGLINRTGQQITAALYPGVLVALASDAIRFVIPIFVTPARVHGCDLRELELKLFAVAPNVTPGDWLQQHTSPFWDLFFAVPYAAFLYVVPLYALYLYARDRERMAFYLWAFAIAHLIGFAMWLIVPAAPPWYIRLNGCAIDVKAAANAAGLLRVDDLLGITYFKQ
;
A
#
# COMPACT_ATOMS: atom_id res chain seq x y z
N MET A 1 10.20 27.54 -36.79
CA MET A 1 9.32 26.90 -35.79
C MET A 1 9.73 25.43 -35.72
N THR A 2 10.72 25.13 -34.89
CA THR A 2 11.29 23.78 -34.77
C THR A 2 10.31 22.92 -33.99
N LEU A 3 10.00 21.73 -34.51
CA LEU A 3 9.07 20.72 -33.98
C LEU A 3 9.49 20.13 -32.61
N THR A 4 10.33 20.80 -31.85
CA THR A 4 10.92 20.34 -30.59
C THR A 4 10.43 21.05 -29.34
N ASP A 5 9.45 21.94 -29.42
CA ASP A 5 8.74 22.38 -28.23
C ASP A 5 7.68 21.31 -27.87
N ASN A 6 8.19 20.17 -27.46
CA ASN A 6 7.38 19.06 -27.02
C ASN A 6 6.58 19.52 -25.78
N ARG A 7 5.26 19.34 -25.82
CA ARG A 7 4.33 19.70 -24.74
C ARG A 7 4.78 19.18 -23.37
N LEU A 8 5.47 18.06 -23.34
CA LEU A 8 6.10 17.50 -22.13
C LEU A 8 7.13 18.45 -21.53
N THR A 9 8.08 18.93 -22.31
CA THR A 9 9.12 19.85 -21.83
C THR A 9 8.57 21.23 -21.53
N ALA A 10 7.60 21.71 -22.31
CA ALA A 10 6.93 23.00 -22.07
C ALA A 10 6.17 23.04 -20.73
N LEU A 11 5.50 21.94 -20.34
CA LEU A 11 4.74 21.85 -19.10
C LEU A 11 5.59 21.39 -17.91
N TRP A 12 6.47 20.38 -18.10
CA TRP A 12 7.18 19.70 -17.02
C TRP A 12 8.65 20.10 -16.89
N GLY A 13 9.21 20.86 -17.83
CA GLY A 13 10.60 21.29 -17.82
C GLY A 13 11.57 20.11 -17.65
N ARG A 14 12.46 20.18 -16.65
CA ARG A 14 13.40 19.10 -16.34
C ARG A 14 12.75 17.77 -15.89
N TRP A 15 11.49 17.82 -15.46
CA TRP A 15 10.72 16.66 -15.00
C TRP A 15 9.84 16.05 -16.09
N TRP A 16 10.16 16.32 -17.38
CA TRP A 16 9.39 15.86 -18.53
C TRP A 16 9.11 14.35 -18.55
N PHE A 17 9.94 13.53 -17.90
CA PHE A 17 9.79 12.08 -17.81
C PHE A 17 8.73 11.66 -16.76
N ALA A 18 8.41 12.51 -15.79
CA ALA A 18 7.50 12.15 -14.70
C ALA A 18 6.12 11.67 -15.18
N PRO A 19 5.41 12.35 -16.08
CA PRO A 19 4.12 11.86 -16.57
C PRO A 19 4.24 10.57 -17.41
N LEU A 20 5.42 10.23 -17.89
CA LEU A 20 5.64 9.01 -18.66
C LEU A 20 5.89 7.79 -17.78
N ALA A 21 6.36 7.95 -16.55
CA ALA A 21 6.75 6.84 -15.68
C ALA A 21 5.61 5.82 -15.43
N PRO A 22 4.36 6.22 -15.12
CA PRO A 22 3.26 5.27 -14.98
C PRO A 22 2.92 4.54 -16.29
N ALA A 23 3.05 5.21 -17.44
CA ALA A 23 2.79 4.60 -18.73
C ALA A 23 3.89 3.56 -19.08
N LEU A 24 5.15 3.89 -18.82
CA LEU A 24 6.26 2.96 -19.00
C LEU A 24 6.13 1.75 -18.09
N TYR A 25 5.70 1.97 -16.83
CA TYR A 25 5.40 0.89 -15.91
C TYR A 25 4.28 -0.02 -16.45
N ALA A 26 3.16 0.56 -16.87
CA ALA A 26 2.04 -0.20 -17.46
C ALA A 26 2.48 -1.00 -18.69
N LEU A 27 3.29 -0.41 -19.57
CA LEU A 27 3.85 -1.09 -20.74
C LEU A 27 4.76 -2.26 -20.35
N ALA A 28 5.58 -2.10 -19.30
CA ALA A 28 6.43 -3.17 -18.79
C ALA A 28 5.62 -4.35 -18.20
N MET A 29 4.39 -4.10 -17.74
CA MET A 29 3.50 -5.16 -17.22
C MET A 29 2.88 -6.03 -18.33
N ILE A 30 2.88 -5.58 -19.60
CA ILE A 30 2.33 -6.36 -20.72
C ILE A 30 3.11 -7.66 -20.96
N PRO A 31 4.43 -7.63 -21.23
CA PRO A 31 5.20 -8.85 -21.44
C PRO A 31 5.28 -9.72 -20.19
N ALA A 32 5.13 -9.15 -19.00
CA ALA A 32 5.06 -9.89 -17.76
C ALA A 32 3.71 -10.61 -17.55
N GLY A 33 2.70 -10.37 -18.38
CA GLY A 33 1.34 -10.92 -18.22
C GLY A 33 0.62 -10.41 -16.96
N GLN A 34 1.04 -9.24 -16.46
CA GLN A 34 0.60 -8.68 -15.18
C GLN A 34 -0.09 -7.32 -15.32
N LEU A 35 -0.47 -6.94 -16.55
CA LEU A 35 -1.20 -5.71 -16.78
C LEU A 35 -2.58 -5.79 -16.14
N ARG A 36 -2.93 -4.74 -15.38
CA ARG A 36 -4.21 -4.59 -14.68
C ARG A 36 -4.90 -3.31 -15.12
N PRO A 37 -6.25 -3.23 -14.98
CA PRO A 37 -6.99 -2.01 -15.30
C PRO A 37 -6.49 -0.77 -14.57
N GLU A 38 -6.10 -0.90 -13.29
CA GLU A 38 -5.57 0.21 -12.50
C GLU A 38 -4.28 0.79 -13.07
N HIS A 39 -3.40 -0.01 -13.70
CA HIS A 39 -2.20 0.51 -14.37
C HIS A 39 -2.57 1.44 -15.53
N VAL A 40 -3.56 1.02 -16.33
CA VAL A 40 -4.05 1.80 -17.48
C VAL A 40 -4.75 3.07 -17.01
N LEU A 41 -5.55 2.98 -15.94
CA LEU A 41 -6.25 4.12 -15.37
C LEU A 41 -5.28 5.16 -14.82
N ILE A 42 -4.29 4.75 -14.02
CA ILE A 42 -3.28 5.65 -13.44
C ILE A 42 -2.45 6.29 -14.55
N ALA A 43 -1.93 5.48 -15.49
CA ALA A 43 -1.15 5.98 -16.61
C ALA A 43 -1.96 6.96 -17.48
N GLY A 44 -3.18 6.59 -17.83
CA GLY A 44 -4.09 7.45 -18.61
C GLY A 44 -4.43 8.75 -17.89
N ALA A 45 -4.78 8.69 -16.62
CA ALA A 45 -5.09 9.88 -15.82
C ALA A 45 -3.88 10.82 -15.72
N VAL A 46 -2.69 10.30 -15.42
CA VAL A 46 -1.46 11.09 -15.33
C VAL A 46 -1.10 11.73 -16.68
N LEU A 47 -1.19 10.99 -17.79
CA LEU A 47 -0.92 11.54 -19.12
C LEU A 47 -1.96 12.57 -19.54
N VAL A 48 -3.25 12.21 -19.46
CA VAL A 48 -4.33 13.09 -19.91
C VAL A 48 -4.35 14.37 -19.09
N ILE A 49 -4.46 14.27 -17.75
CA ILE A 49 -4.54 15.44 -16.88
C ILE A 49 -3.24 16.23 -16.90
N GLY A 50 -2.09 15.55 -16.80
CA GLY A 50 -0.78 16.17 -16.73
C GLY A 50 -0.32 16.90 -18.01
N LEU A 51 -0.95 16.60 -19.16
CA LEU A 51 -0.58 17.19 -20.45
C LEU A 51 -1.66 18.10 -21.06
N ILE A 52 -2.83 18.23 -20.46
CA ILE A 52 -3.90 19.10 -20.96
C ILE A 52 -3.45 20.57 -20.95
N ASN A 53 -3.04 21.08 -19.78
CA ASN A 53 -2.63 22.45 -19.57
C ASN A 53 -1.80 22.60 -18.28
N ARG A 54 -1.40 23.83 -17.96
CA ARG A 54 -0.60 24.15 -16.76
C ARG A 54 -1.30 23.77 -15.45
N THR A 55 -2.61 23.97 -15.37
CA THR A 55 -3.40 23.58 -14.18
C THR A 55 -3.41 22.06 -14.00
N GLY A 56 -3.65 21.31 -15.07
CA GLY A 56 -3.59 19.83 -15.02
C GLY A 56 -2.21 19.32 -14.63
N GLN A 57 -1.14 19.93 -15.16
CA GLN A 57 0.23 19.61 -14.74
C GLN A 57 0.44 19.84 -13.24
N GLN A 58 -0.05 20.99 -12.70
CA GLN A 58 0.06 21.28 -11.27
C GLN A 58 -0.71 20.29 -10.40
N ILE A 59 -1.92 19.90 -10.81
CA ILE A 59 -2.72 18.90 -10.11
C ILE A 59 -1.99 17.55 -10.10
N THR A 60 -1.52 17.11 -11.27
CA THR A 60 -0.78 15.84 -11.39
C THR A 60 0.50 15.86 -10.56
N ALA A 61 1.28 16.94 -10.61
CA ALA A 61 2.50 17.07 -9.81
C ALA A 61 2.21 17.04 -8.30
N ALA A 62 1.11 17.66 -7.88
CA ALA A 62 0.70 17.65 -6.48
C ALA A 62 0.29 16.24 -5.98
N LEU A 63 -0.38 15.46 -6.83
CA LEU A 63 -0.81 14.09 -6.52
C LEU A 63 0.27 13.02 -6.79
N TYR A 64 1.39 13.42 -7.41
CA TYR A 64 2.42 12.50 -7.85
C TYR A 64 3.03 11.62 -6.74
N PRO A 65 3.20 12.07 -5.47
CA PRO A 65 3.61 11.19 -4.39
C PRO A 65 2.67 9.98 -4.19
N GLY A 66 1.36 10.18 -4.36
CA GLY A 66 0.38 9.08 -4.33
C GLY A 66 0.56 8.09 -5.50
N VAL A 67 0.87 8.60 -6.69
CA VAL A 67 1.20 7.77 -7.85
C VAL A 67 2.45 6.92 -7.58
N LEU A 68 3.48 7.50 -6.96
CA LEU A 68 4.69 6.76 -6.58
C LEU A 68 4.39 5.63 -5.59
N VAL A 69 3.55 5.89 -4.59
CA VAL A 69 3.12 4.84 -3.64
C VAL A 69 2.37 3.73 -4.37
N ALA A 70 1.44 4.06 -5.26
CA ALA A 70 0.68 3.07 -6.02
C ALA A 70 1.60 2.18 -6.87
N LEU A 71 2.53 2.78 -7.61
CA LEU A 71 3.50 2.04 -8.41
C LEU A 71 4.44 1.19 -7.55
N ALA A 72 4.94 1.73 -6.45
CA ALA A 72 5.81 1.01 -5.52
C ALA A 72 5.08 -0.16 -4.85
N SER A 73 3.80 0.02 -4.46
CA SER A 73 2.97 -1.02 -3.86
C SER A 73 2.71 -2.18 -4.82
N ASP A 74 2.58 -1.90 -6.12
CA ASP A 74 2.44 -2.96 -7.11
C ASP A 74 3.81 -3.61 -7.43
N ALA A 75 4.87 -2.82 -7.53
CA ALA A 75 6.21 -3.30 -7.85
C ALA A 75 6.80 -4.20 -6.75
N ILE A 76 6.47 -3.97 -5.48
CA ILE A 76 7.02 -4.73 -4.35
C ILE A 76 6.74 -6.24 -4.46
N ARG A 77 5.62 -6.64 -5.07
CA ARG A 77 5.27 -8.06 -5.32
C ARG A 77 6.27 -8.80 -6.20
N PHE A 78 6.99 -8.09 -7.07
CA PHE A 78 8.04 -8.66 -7.90
C PHE A 78 9.39 -8.70 -7.18
N VAL A 79 9.57 -7.79 -6.24
CA VAL A 79 10.81 -7.66 -5.46
C VAL A 79 10.85 -8.66 -4.31
N ILE A 80 9.72 -8.87 -3.62
CA ILE A 80 9.61 -9.80 -2.49
C ILE A 80 10.14 -11.19 -2.81
N PRO A 81 9.73 -11.88 -3.89
CA PRO A 81 10.21 -13.25 -4.17
C PRO A 81 11.71 -13.36 -4.42
N ILE A 82 12.36 -12.24 -4.79
CA ILE A 82 13.81 -12.20 -5.03
C ILE A 82 14.58 -12.05 -3.71
N PHE A 83 14.08 -11.21 -2.80
CA PHE A 83 14.80 -10.83 -1.58
C PHE A 83 14.32 -11.53 -0.32
N VAL A 84 13.07 -12.03 -0.29
CA VAL A 84 12.47 -12.67 0.87
C VAL A 84 12.47 -14.19 0.68
N THR A 85 13.37 -14.85 1.38
CA THR A 85 13.44 -16.32 1.44
C THR A 85 12.84 -16.82 2.76
N PRO A 86 12.33 -18.07 2.84
CA PRO A 86 11.77 -18.62 4.08
C PRO A 86 12.70 -18.48 5.29
N ALA A 87 14.02 -18.67 5.07
CA ALA A 87 15.04 -18.58 6.12
C ALA A 87 15.24 -17.16 6.69
N ARG A 88 14.79 -16.12 5.96
CA ARG A 88 14.91 -14.72 6.40
C ARG A 88 13.65 -14.22 7.10
N VAL A 89 12.54 -14.95 7.00
CA VAL A 89 11.26 -14.48 7.55
C VAL A 89 11.23 -14.75 9.05
N HIS A 90 11.13 -13.69 9.81
CA HIS A 90 10.93 -13.74 11.26
C HIS A 90 9.47 -14.10 11.58
N GLY A 91 9.28 -14.99 12.51
CA GLY A 91 7.95 -15.46 12.90
C GLY A 91 7.92 -15.96 14.34
N CYS A 92 8.38 -17.16 14.58
CA CYS A 92 8.41 -17.74 15.93
C CYS A 92 9.37 -17.02 16.88
N ASP A 93 10.48 -16.52 16.38
CA ASP A 93 11.43 -15.69 17.13
C ASP A 93 10.78 -14.39 17.63
N LEU A 94 9.98 -13.72 16.76
CA LEU A 94 9.21 -12.54 17.17
C LEU A 94 8.12 -12.90 18.18
N ARG A 95 7.44 -14.05 17.99
CA ARG A 95 6.45 -14.52 18.96
C ARG A 95 7.09 -14.84 20.31
N GLU A 96 8.26 -15.46 20.33
CA GLU A 96 9.00 -15.70 21.57
C GLU A 96 9.41 -14.41 22.27
N LEU A 97 9.85 -13.40 21.49
CA LEU A 97 10.17 -12.10 22.02
C LEU A 97 8.92 -11.40 22.59
N GLU A 98 7.79 -11.47 21.89
CA GLU A 98 6.52 -10.92 22.36
C GLU A 98 6.07 -11.60 23.66
N LEU A 99 6.20 -12.92 23.76
CA LEU A 99 5.90 -13.67 24.98
C LEU A 99 6.82 -13.28 26.15
N LYS A 100 8.10 -13.04 25.90
CA LYS A 100 9.05 -12.60 26.95
C LYS A 100 8.75 -11.20 27.47
N LEU A 101 8.28 -10.29 26.60
CA LEU A 101 8.11 -8.88 26.93
C LEU A 101 6.67 -8.55 27.38
N PHE A 102 5.67 -9.22 26.81
CA PHE A 102 4.27 -8.78 26.87
C PHE A 102 3.29 -9.93 27.16
N ALA A 103 3.72 -11.10 27.60
CA ALA A 103 2.80 -12.21 27.90
C ALA A 103 1.74 -11.79 28.90
N VAL A 104 0.47 -12.00 28.58
CA VAL A 104 -0.68 -11.76 29.46
C VAL A 104 -1.04 -12.97 30.30
N ALA A 105 -0.63 -14.16 29.88
CA ALA A 105 -0.73 -15.43 30.58
C ALA A 105 0.37 -16.39 30.06
N PRO A 106 0.62 -17.53 30.70
CA PRO A 106 1.59 -18.50 30.21
C PRO A 106 1.32 -18.87 28.75
N ASN A 107 2.30 -18.60 27.87
CA ASN A 107 2.25 -18.84 26.42
C ASN A 107 1.11 -18.10 25.67
N VAL A 108 0.59 -16.99 26.19
CA VAL A 108 -0.48 -16.18 25.60
C VAL A 108 0.03 -14.77 25.33
N THR A 109 0.11 -14.39 24.05
CA THR A 109 0.43 -13.01 23.66
C THR A 109 -0.79 -12.10 23.80
N PRO A 110 -0.64 -10.77 23.85
CA PRO A 110 -1.77 -9.84 23.81
C PRO A 110 -2.69 -10.06 22.60
N GLY A 111 -2.10 -10.39 21.43
CA GLY A 111 -2.85 -10.71 20.23
C GLY A 111 -3.70 -11.98 20.35
N ASP A 112 -3.16 -13.03 21.01
CA ASP A 112 -3.93 -14.26 21.28
C ASP A 112 -5.07 -14.00 22.26
N TRP A 113 -4.82 -13.21 23.29
CA TRP A 113 -5.82 -12.84 24.29
C TRP A 113 -6.98 -12.04 23.66
N LEU A 114 -6.67 -11.03 22.88
CA LEU A 114 -7.68 -10.23 22.15
C LEU A 114 -8.54 -11.10 21.22
N GLN A 115 -7.93 -12.10 20.57
CA GLN A 115 -8.67 -13.00 19.70
C GLN A 115 -9.60 -13.98 20.45
N GLN A 116 -9.30 -14.28 21.71
CA GLN A 116 -10.17 -15.08 22.57
C GLN A 116 -11.33 -14.25 23.13
N HIS A 117 -11.19 -12.93 23.15
CA HIS A 117 -12.16 -11.99 23.72
C HIS A 117 -12.80 -11.10 22.63
N THR A 118 -13.16 -11.71 21.50
CA THR A 118 -13.82 -11.00 20.40
C THR A 118 -15.28 -10.72 20.71
N SER A 119 -15.78 -9.61 20.19
CA SER A 119 -17.22 -9.29 20.17
C SER A 119 -17.56 -8.50 18.90
N PRO A 120 -18.81 -8.52 18.45
CA PRO A 120 -19.25 -7.74 17.29
C PRO A 120 -18.89 -6.26 17.38
N PHE A 121 -18.95 -5.67 18.60
CA PHE A 121 -18.57 -4.29 18.82
C PHE A 121 -17.08 -4.05 18.53
N TRP A 122 -16.20 -4.87 19.09
CA TRP A 122 -14.75 -4.71 18.89
C TRP A 122 -14.33 -5.04 17.47
N ASP A 123 -14.94 -6.05 16.86
CA ASP A 123 -14.67 -6.40 15.46
C ASP A 123 -14.99 -5.22 14.53
N LEU A 124 -16.15 -4.58 14.69
CA LEU A 124 -16.52 -3.38 13.93
C LEU A 124 -15.65 -2.17 14.28
N PHE A 125 -15.40 -1.93 15.57
CA PHE A 125 -14.59 -0.79 16.01
C PHE A 125 -13.20 -0.78 15.39
N PHE A 126 -12.54 -1.93 15.32
CA PHE A 126 -11.22 -2.03 14.70
C PHE A 126 -11.25 -2.15 13.16
N ALA A 127 -12.32 -2.67 12.58
CA ALA A 127 -12.47 -2.77 11.13
C ALA A 127 -12.72 -1.41 10.47
N VAL A 128 -13.46 -0.49 11.12
CA VAL A 128 -13.78 0.82 10.55
C VAL A 128 -12.53 1.63 10.18
N PRO A 129 -11.54 1.88 11.07
CA PRO A 129 -10.35 2.62 10.69
C PRO A 129 -9.52 1.89 9.63
N TYR A 130 -9.51 0.56 9.64
CA TYR A 130 -8.81 -0.23 8.63
C TYR A 130 -9.46 -0.08 7.23
N ALA A 131 -10.78 -0.19 7.16
CA ALA A 131 -11.51 0.01 5.90
C ALA A 131 -11.49 1.47 5.44
N ALA A 132 -11.61 2.42 6.39
CA ALA A 132 -11.64 3.84 6.09
C ALA A 132 -10.28 4.39 5.63
N PHE A 133 -9.16 3.75 5.99
CA PHE A 133 -7.81 4.23 5.67
C PHE A 133 -7.63 4.55 4.18
N LEU A 134 -8.09 3.66 3.28
CA LEU A 134 -7.99 3.85 1.84
C LEU A 134 -8.76 5.07 1.32
N TYR A 135 -9.82 5.47 2.01
CA TYR A 135 -10.67 6.60 1.61
C TYR A 135 -10.28 7.89 2.32
N VAL A 136 -9.88 7.82 3.58
CA VAL A 136 -9.54 9.01 4.38
C VAL A 136 -8.32 9.73 3.80
N VAL A 137 -7.31 9.00 3.34
CA VAL A 137 -6.09 9.60 2.78
C VAL A 137 -6.39 10.48 1.55
N PRO A 138 -7.05 9.98 0.48
CA PRO A 138 -7.37 10.82 -0.68
C PRO A 138 -8.40 11.92 -0.36
N LEU A 139 -9.38 11.66 0.51
CA LEU A 139 -10.36 12.67 0.91
C LEU A 139 -9.71 13.82 1.68
N TYR A 140 -8.79 13.52 2.59
CA TYR A 140 -8.05 14.54 3.32
C TYR A 140 -7.10 15.31 2.41
N ALA A 141 -6.45 14.64 1.46
CA ALA A 141 -5.65 15.31 0.43
C ALA A 141 -6.50 16.26 -0.42
N LEU A 142 -7.71 15.86 -0.80
CA LEU A 142 -8.65 16.70 -1.53
C LEU A 142 -9.11 17.92 -0.71
N TYR A 143 -9.41 17.72 0.57
CA TYR A 143 -9.72 18.82 1.49
C TYR A 143 -8.57 19.82 1.57
N LEU A 144 -7.33 19.36 1.76
CA LEU A 144 -6.14 20.21 1.79
C LEU A 144 -5.90 20.91 0.45
N TYR A 145 -6.17 20.25 -0.68
CA TYR A 145 -6.06 20.88 -2.00
C TYR A 145 -6.91 22.16 -2.11
N ALA A 146 -8.10 22.12 -1.54
CA ALA A 146 -9.01 23.27 -1.54
C ALA A 146 -8.63 24.36 -0.53
N ARG A 147 -7.90 24.02 0.53
CA ARG A 147 -7.58 24.92 1.65
C ARG A 147 -6.15 25.42 1.65
N ASP A 148 -5.20 24.51 1.44
CA ASP A 148 -3.78 24.80 1.58
C ASP A 148 -2.97 23.78 0.76
N ARG A 149 -2.57 24.19 -0.44
CA ARG A 149 -1.83 23.31 -1.37
C ARG A 149 -0.44 22.95 -0.88
N GLU A 150 0.18 23.79 -0.08
CA GLU A 150 1.51 23.51 0.47
C GLU A 150 1.42 22.41 1.53
N ARG A 151 0.46 22.48 2.43
CA ARG A 151 0.18 21.42 3.41
C ARG A 151 -0.24 20.12 2.73
N MET A 152 -1.01 20.17 1.65
CA MET A 152 -1.33 18.98 0.88
C MET A 152 -0.07 18.32 0.32
N ALA A 153 0.82 19.10 -0.29
CA ALA A 153 2.06 18.56 -0.83
C ALA A 153 2.92 17.93 0.28
N PHE A 154 3.07 18.59 1.41
CA PHE A 154 3.77 18.05 2.58
C PHE A 154 3.13 16.74 3.07
N TYR A 155 1.80 16.70 3.22
CA TYR A 155 1.06 15.51 3.65
C TYR A 155 1.27 14.32 2.71
N LEU A 156 1.14 14.54 1.40
CA LEU A 156 1.32 13.46 0.41
C LEU A 156 2.76 12.97 0.31
N TRP A 157 3.74 13.86 0.46
CA TRP A 157 5.15 13.44 0.52
C TRP A 157 5.47 12.69 1.82
N ALA A 158 4.97 13.14 2.97
CA ALA A 158 5.12 12.42 4.23
C ALA A 158 4.49 11.02 4.15
N PHE A 159 3.30 10.91 3.55
CA PHE A 159 2.63 9.65 3.28
C PHE A 159 3.47 8.74 2.37
N ALA A 160 3.99 9.28 1.27
CA ALA A 160 4.82 8.52 0.34
C ALA A 160 6.12 8.02 0.99
N ILE A 161 6.82 8.88 1.72
CA ILE A 161 8.06 8.52 2.41
C ILE A 161 7.79 7.43 3.44
N ALA A 162 6.73 7.57 4.25
CA ALA A 162 6.35 6.55 5.24
C ALA A 162 6.10 5.17 4.59
N HIS A 163 5.43 5.14 3.43
CA HIS A 163 5.19 3.89 2.70
C HIS A 163 6.48 3.30 2.11
N LEU A 164 7.34 4.14 1.54
CA LEU A 164 8.63 3.67 1.01
C LEU A 164 9.54 3.11 2.10
N ILE A 165 9.55 3.74 3.30
CA ILE A 165 10.23 3.20 4.47
C ILE A 165 9.60 1.86 4.87
N GLY A 166 8.27 1.75 4.92
CA GLY A 166 7.57 0.49 5.21
C GLY A 166 7.94 -0.62 4.24
N PHE A 167 7.98 -0.33 2.93
CA PHE A 167 8.41 -1.31 1.92
C PHE A 167 9.87 -1.72 2.09
N ALA A 168 10.75 -0.78 2.39
CA ALA A 168 12.15 -1.09 2.70
C ALA A 168 12.27 -2.00 3.94
N MET A 169 11.50 -1.72 4.99
CA MET A 169 11.46 -2.57 6.19
C MET A 169 10.97 -3.98 5.88
N TRP A 170 9.96 -4.16 5.02
CA TRP A 170 9.50 -5.49 4.60
C TRP A 170 10.57 -6.31 3.89
N LEU A 171 11.50 -5.64 3.19
CA LEU A 171 12.60 -6.31 2.49
C LEU A 171 13.80 -6.59 3.42
N ILE A 172 14.05 -5.69 4.38
CA ILE A 172 15.19 -5.80 5.31
C ILE A 172 14.88 -6.79 6.42
N VAL A 173 13.70 -6.67 7.05
CA VAL A 173 13.24 -7.49 8.16
C VAL A 173 11.87 -8.08 7.82
N PRO A 174 11.80 -9.05 6.89
CA PRO A 174 10.53 -9.68 6.56
C PRO A 174 10.00 -10.45 7.77
N ALA A 175 8.73 -10.24 8.11
CA ALA A 175 8.08 -10.89 9.24
C ALA A 175 6.78 -11.56 8.82
N ALA A 176 6.54 -12.76 9.34
CA ALA A 176 5.26 -13.43 9.20
C ALA A 176 4.24 -12.81 10.17
N PRO A 177 3.02 -12.55 9.70
CA PRO A 177 2.00 -11.98 10.59
C PRO A 177 1.58 -12.97 11.68
N PRO A 178 1.14 -12.50 12.87
CA PRO A 178 0.78 -13.37 13.99
C PRO A 178 -0.28 -14.43 13.66
N TRP A 179 -1.25 -14.10 12.81
CA TRP A 179 -2.27 -15.06 12.35
C TRP A 179 -1.65 -16.23 11.57
N TYR A 180 -0.60 -15.96 10.78
CA TYR A 180 0.09 -17.00 10.01
C TYR A 180 0.76 -18.02 10.92
N ILE A 181 1.54 -17.53 11.90
CA ILE A 181 2.24 -18.39 12.87
C ILE A 181 1.25 -19.23 13.67
N ARG A 182 0.09 -18.68 14.00
CA ARG A 182 -0.96 -19.43 14.71
C ARG A 182 -1.56 -20.56 13.86
N LEU A 183 -1.75 -20.34 12.56
CA LEU A 183 -2.37 -21.33 11.67
C LEU A 183 -1.38 -22.35 11.13
N ASN A 184 -0.13 -21.94 10.86
CA ASN A 184 0.86 -22.74 10.14
C ASN A 184 2.09 -23.09 11.00
N GLY A 185 2.16 -22.58 12.24
CA GLY A 185 3.35 -22.76 13.09
C GLY A 185 4.57 -22.03 12.53
N CYS A 186 5.76 -22.56 12.83
CA CYS A 186 7.03 -21.93 12.46
C CYS A 186 7.49 -22.26 11.03
N ALA A 187 6.76 -23.10 10.30
CA ALA A 187 7.09 -23.41 8.91
C ALA A 187 6.64 -22.26 8.00
N ILE A 188 7.60 -21.57 7.37
CA ILE A 188 7.33 -20.42 6.51
C ILE A 188 7.15 -20.88 5.07
N ASP A 189 5.95 -20.71 4.56
CA ASP A 189 5.63 -20.79 3.13
C ASP A 189 5.37 -19.38 2.57
N VAL A 190 6.32 -18.84 1.84
CA VAL A 190 6.24 -17.51 1.21
C VAL A 190 5.17 -17.43 0.10
N LYS A 191 4.62 -18.58 -0.31
CA LYS A 191 3.55 -18.67 -1.31
C LYS A 191 2.16 -18.85 -0.67
N ALA A 192 2.10 -18.91 0.66
CA ALA A 192 0.82 -19.05 1.36
C ALA A 192 -0.14 -17.92 0.98
N ALA A 193 -1.40 -18.27 0.76
CA ALA A 193 -2.42 -17.31 0.41
C ALA A 193 -2.59 -16.25 1.52
N ALA A 194 -2.78 -15.01 1.10
CA ALA A 194 -3.12 -13.93 2.02
C ALA A 194 -4.44 -14.25 2.75
N ASN A 195 -4.54 -13.85 4.01
CA ASN A 195 -5.73 -14.06 4.82
C ASN A 195 -6.06 -12.75 5.55
N ALA A 196 -7.30 -12.33 5.47
CA ALA A 196 -7.81 -11.15 6.16
C ALA A 196 -7.98 -11.36 7.69
N ALA A 197 -7.66 -12.55 8.19
CA ALA A 197 -7.67 -12.91 9.61
C ALA A 197 -8.99 -12.52 10.33
N GLY A 198 -8.90 -11.67 11.35
CA GLY A 198 -10.04 -11.24 12.13
C GLY A 198 -11.10 -10.44 11.36
N LEU A 199 -10.73 -9.82 10.23
CA LEU A 199 -11.66 -9.03 9.41
C LEU A 199 -12.69 -9.91 8.67
N LEU A 200 -12.42 -11.21 8.50
CA LEU A 200 -13.40 -12.15 7.94
C LEU A 200 -14.67 -12.24 8.80
N ARG A 201 -14.54 -12.05 10.13
CA ARG A 201 -15.71 -12.03 11.03
C ARG A 201 -16.61 -10.82 10.77
N VAL A 202 -16.02 -9.70 10.32
CA VAL A 202 -16.79 -8.50 9.96
C VAL A 202 -17.63 -8.74 8.70
N ASP A 203 -17.05 -9.43 7.70
CA ASP A 203 -17.79 -9.84 6.51
C ASP A 203 -18.97 -10.75 6.90
N ASP A 204 -18.74 -11.73 7.77
CA ASP A 204 -19.78 -12.64 8.25
C ASP A 204 -20.86 -11.89 9.06
N LEU A 205 -20.46 -10.93 9.90
CA LEU A 205 -21.36 -10.13 10.71
C LEU A 205 -22.27 -9.22 9.88
N LEU A 206 -21.72 -8.64 8.81
CA LEU A 206 -22.41 -7.69 7.94
C LEU A 206 -23.07 -8.36 6.71
N GLY A 207 -22.83 -9.66 6.48
CA GLY A 207 -23.32 -10.37 5.31
C GLY A 207 -22.69 -9.87 4.00
N ILE A 208 -21.46 -9.41 4.01
CA ILE A 208 -20.72 -8.86 2.85
C ILE A 208 -19.50 -9.72 2.55
N THR A 209 -18.82 -9.42 1.43
CA THR A 209 -17.57 -10.08 1.01
C THR A 209 -16.47 -9.08 0.72
N TYR A 210 -16.33 -8.07 1.57
CA TYR A 210 -15.37 -7.00 1.35
C TYR A 210 -13.92 -7.42 1.65
N PHE A 211 -13.70 -8.18 2.72
CA PHE A 211 -12.38 -8.65 3.14
C PHE A 211 -12.04 -10.07 2.64
N LYS A 212 -12.99 -10.80 2.10
CA LYS A 212 -12.83 -12.17 1.55
C LYS A 212 -12.26 -12.23 0.14
N GLN A 213 -11.80 -11.13 -0.42
CA GLN A 213 -11.28 -11.05 -1.79
C GLN A 213 -9.92 -11.72 -1.97
#